data_528e7e5b7eae4a4529e2461cdff6e23d
#
_entry.id   528e7e5b7eae4a4529e2461cdff6e23d
#
_cell.length_a   1.000
_cell.length_b   1.000
_cell.length_c   1.000
_cell.angle_alpha   90.00
_cell.angle_beta   90.00
_cell.angle_gamma   90.00
#
_symmetry.space_group_name_H-M   'P 1'
#
loop_
_entity.id
_entity.type
_entity.pdbx_description
1 polymer ?
#
loop_
_entity_poly.entity_id
_entity_poly.type
_entity_poly.pdbx_seq_one_letter_code
_entity_poly.pdbx_strand_id
1 'polypeptide(L)'
;MLFRSAEVGKAISKETKIDILVTPIVTILAGIGFAALVARPIGTAATSVGDAIKWATELQPFFMGILVSVIIGVALTLPISSAAICASLGLTGLAGGAAVAGCCAQMVGFAVMSFRENRWGGLVAQGIGTSMLQMGNIVRNVRIWIPPTLASAVTGPIATCLFKLQMNGSPVSSGMGTCGFVGQIGVYTGWLNDIASGTKAAITGFDWLGLILISFVLPAVLTWLFAIPLRNWGWIKDGDLKLDL
;
A
#
# COMPACT_ATOMS: atom_id res chain seq x y z
N MET A 1 1.12 -13.04 -12.96
CA MET A 1 1.46 -13.34 -14.37
C MET A 1 2.63 -14.29 -14.48
N LEU A 2 3.77 -14.01 -13.86
CA LEU A 2 4.94 -14.90 -13.84
C LEU A 2 4.64 -16.34 -13.36
N PHE A 3 3.78 -16.49 -12.37
CA PHE A 3 3.39 -17.80 -11.85
C PHE A 3 2.67 -18.69 -12.90
N ARG A 4 1.71 -18.10 -13.64
CA ARG A 4 0.97 -18.85 -14.68
C ARG A 4 1.82 -19.17 -15.91
N SER A 5 2.71 -18.28 -16.31
CA SER A 5 3.65 -18.56 -17.39
C SER A 5 4.68 -19.64 -17.00
N ALA A 6 5.10 -19.65 -15.74
CA ALA A 6 5.98 -20.69 -15.20
C ALA A 6 5.27 -22.06 -15.12
N GLU A 7 3.97 -22.10 -14.77
CA GLU A 7 3.18 -23.34 -14.78
C GLU A 7 3.03 -23.93 -16.18
N VAL A 8 2.78 -23.07 -17.20
CA VAL A 8 2.74 -23.50 -18.61
C VAL A 8 4.11 -24.00 -19.06
N GLY A 9 5.19 -23.32 -18.70
CA GLY A 9 6.56 -23.79 -18.96
C GLY A 9 6.85 -25.13 -18.30
N LYS A 10 6.41 -25.34 -17.05
CA LYS A 10 6.58 -26.58 -16.30
C LYS A 10 5.79 -27.74 -16.90
N ALA A 11 4.61 -27.49 -17.46
CA ALA A 11 3.76 -28.51 -18.10
C ALA A 11 4.40 -29.06 -19.39
N ILE A 12 5.24 -28.26 -20.07
CA ILE A 12 5.92 -28.62 -21.32
C ILE A 12 7.36 -29.08 -21.06
N SER A 13 7.91 -28.80 -19.88
CA SER A 13 9.25 -29.22 -19.47
C SER A 13 9.35 -30.73 -19.46
N LYS A 14 10.45 -31.24 -20.07
CA LYS A 14 10.77 -32.65 -20.22
C LYS A 14 9.93 -33.45 -21.24
N GLU A 15 9.03 -32.83 -21.99
CA GLU A 15 8.23 -33.44 -23.04
C GLU A 15 8.99 -33.50 -24.38
N THR A 16 10.04 -32.68 -24.56
CA THR A 16 10.79 -32.57 -25.81
C THR A 16 12.28 -32.77 -25.65
N LYS A 17 12.93 -33.31 -26.70
CA LYS A 17 14.40 -33.53 -26.71
C LYS A 17 15.22 -32.22 -26.72
N ILE A 18 14.56 -31.05 -26.96
CA ILE A 18 15.17 -29.71 -27.04
C ILE A 18 14.60 -28.81 -25.94
N ASP A 19 14.40 -29.39 -24.77
CA ASP A 19 13.73 -28.72 -23.61
C ASP A 19 14.39 -27.39 -23.21
N ILE A 20 15.75 -27.33 -23.30
CA ILE A 20 16.52 -26.12 -22.98
C ILE A 20 16.08 -24.88 -23.81
N LEU A 21 15.61 -25.06 -25.04
CA LEU A 21 15.14 -23.96 -25.90
C LEU A 21 13.63 -23.79 -25.86
N VAL A 22 12.88 -24.90 -25.84
CA VAL A 22 11.42 -24.89 -25.92
C VAL A 22 10.80 -24.30 -24.66
N THR A 23 11.26 -24.72 -23.48
CA THR A 23 10.70 -24.26 -22.20
C THR A 23 10.83 -22.74 -21.99
N PRO A 24 11.99 -22.08 -22.21
CA PRO A 24 12.09 -20.62 -22.12
C PRO A 24 11.23 -19.91 -23.15
N ILE A 25 11.21 -20.36 -24.40
CA ILE A 25 10.43 -19.71 -25.46
C ILE A 25 8.95 -19.78 -25.15
N VAL A 26 8.42 -20.93 -24.78
CA VAL A 26 6.99 -21.08 -24.44
C VAL A 26 6.63 -20.27 -23.19
N THR A 27 7.49 -20.27 -22.17
CA THR A 27 7.28 -19.47 -20.95
C THR A 27 7.21 -17.98 -21.28
N ILE A 28 8.11 -17.48 -22.12
CA ILE A 28 8.14 -16.08 -22.55
C ILE A 28 6.91 -15.74 -23.40
N LEU A 29 6.58 -16.56 -24.40
CA LEU A 29 5.42 -16.34 -25.27
C LEU A 29 4.10 -16.39 -24.49
N ALA A 30 3.95 -17.36 -23.58
CA ALA A 30 2.79 -17.42 -22.69
C ALA A 30 2.71 -16.17 -21.78
N GLY A 31 3.86 -15.75 -21.23
CA GLY A 31 3.94 -14.53 -20.40
C GLY A 31 3.55 -13.27 -21.18
N ILE A 32 4.06 -13.11 -22.39
CA ILE A 32 3.72 -11.98 -23.28
C ILE A 32 2.25 -12.04 -23.70
N GLY A 33 1.73 -13.21 -24.07
CA GLY A 33 0.32 -13.38 -24.44
C GLY A 33 -0.63 -13.03 -23.28
N PHE A 34 -0.36 -13.51 -22.07
CA PHE A 34 -1.13 -13.13 -20.88
C PHE A 34 -0.98 -11.63 -20.56
N ALA A 35 0.22 -11.08 -20.71
CA ALA A 35 0.45 -9.66 -20.49
C ALA A 35 -0.35 -8.82 -21.50
N ALA A 36 -0.34 -9.16 -22.77
CA ALA A 36 -1.09 -8.43 -23.81
C ALA A 36 -2.60 -8.45 -23.58
N LEU A 37 -3.15 -9.58 -23.12
CA LEU A 37 -4.59 -9.70 -22.82
C LEU A 37 -5.03 -8.85 -21.61
N VAL A 38 -4.19 -8.76 -20.59
CA VAL A 38 -4.56 -8.13 -19.30
C VAL A 38 -3.98 -6.72 -19.16
N ALA A 39 -3.02 -6.32 -20.01
CA ALA A 39 -2.39 -5.01 -19.91
C ALA A 39 -3.37 -3.85 -20.15
N ARG A 40 -4.29 -3.97 -21.12
CA ARG A 40 -5.28 -2.92 -21.41
C ARG A 40 -6.23 -2.67 -20.24
N PRO A 41 -6.96 -3.67 -19.68
CA PRO A 41 -7.87 -3.42 -18.58
C PRO A 41 -7.15 -2.97 -17.30
N ILE A 42 -5.95 -3.47 -17.03
CA ILE A 42 -5.13 -2.98 -15.89
C ILE A 42 -4.66 -1.55 -16.15
N GLY A 43 -4.22 -1.23 -17.36
CA GLY A 43 -3.80 0.11 -17.74
C GLY A 43 -4.92 1.14 -17.57
N THR A 44 -6.13 0.83 -18.07
CA THR A 44 -7.29 1.72 -17.91
C THR A 44 -7.71 1.87 -16.44
N ALA A 45 -7.67 0.82 -15.65
CA ALA A 45 -7.93 0.91 -14.22
C ALA A 45 -6.89 1.78 -13.51
N ALA A 46 -5.61 1.63 -13.84
CA ALA A 46 -4.53 2.44 -13.27
C ALA A 46 -4.65 3.93 -13.65
N THR A 47 -5.01 4.25 -14.91
CA THR A 47 -5.25 5.64 -15.33
C THR A 47 -6.45 6.24 -14.62
N SER A 48 -7.56 5.50 -14.47
CA SER A 48 -8.74 5.99 -13.74
C SER A 48 -8.43 6.30 -12.27
N VAL A 49 -7.61 5.47 -11.62
CA VAL A 49 -7.11 5.74 -10.26
C VAL A 49 -6.22 6.99 -10.27
N GLY A 50 -5.35 7.15 -11.26
CA GLY A 50 -4.51 8.33 -11.45
C GLY A 50 -5.31 9.62 -11.60
N ASP A 51 -6.36 9.59 -12.41
CA ASP A 51 -7.25 10.74 -12.62
C ASP A 51 -8.03 11.10 -11.35
N ALA A 52 -8.51 10.10 -10.62
CA ALA A 52 -9.17 10.30 -9.32
C ALA A 52 -8.21 10.93 -8.28
N ILE A 53 -6.95 10.54 -8.27
CA ILE A 53 -5.94 11.12 -7.39
C ILE A 53 -5.65 12.57 -7.79
N LYS A 54 -5.48 12.86 -9.08
CA LYS A 54 -5.30 14.24 -9.57
C LYS A 54 -6.45 15.14 -9.12
N TRP A 55 -7.68 14.69 -9.36
CA TRP A 55 -8.85 15.42 -8.90
C TRP A 55 -8.84 15.61 -7.38
N ALA A 56 -8.49 14.58 -6.62
CA ALA A 56 -8.41 14.66 -5.16
C ALA A 56 -7.35 15.65 -4.66
N THR A 57 -6.22 15.82 -5.37
CA THR A 57 -5.16 16.76 -4.98
C THR A 57 -5.55 18.23 -5.16
N GLU A 58 -6.57 18.52 -5.97
CA GLU A 58 -7.11 19.87 -6.17
C GLU A 58 -8.08 20.28 -5.05
N LEU A 59 -8.51 19.34 -4.21
CA LEU A 59 -9.43 19.61 -3.10
C LEU A 59 -8.73 20.27 -1.91
N GLN A 60 -9.55 20.77 -0.97
CA GLN A 60 -9.04 21.26 0.31
C GLN A 60 -8.29 20.16 1.06
N PRO A 61 -7.27 20.50 1.88
CA PRO A 61 -6.40 19.53 2.55
C PRO A 61 -7.11 18.43 3.33
N PHE A 62 -8.29 18.72 3.88
CA PHE A 62 -9.08 17.75 4.62
C PHE A 62 -9.64 16.65 3.71
N PHE A 63 -10.35 17.03 2.65
CA PHE A 63 -10.93 16.06 1.71
C PHE A 63 -9.85 15.35 0.88
N MET A 64 -8.83 16.10 0.46
CA MET A 64 -7.64 15.54 -0.18
C MET A 64 -7.01 14.46 0.72
N GLY A 65 -6.85 14.76 2.02
CA GLY A 65 -6.30 13.83 3.00
C GLY A 65 -7.09 12.52 3.04
N ILE A 66 -8.41 12.57 3.09
CA ILE A 66 -9.27 11.37 3.10
C ILE A 66 -9.11 10.60 1.79
N LEU A 67 -9.33 11.25 0.65
CA LEU A 67 -9.40 10.57 -0.64
C LEU A 67 -8.06 9.97 -1.04
N VAL A 68 -6.98 10.74 -0.95
CA VAL A 68 -5.63 10.27 -1.33
C VAL A 68 -5.19 9.12 -0.42
N SER A 69 -5.39 9.25 0.91
CA SER A 69 -4.99 8.18 1.84
C SER A 69 -5.76 6.89 1.62
N VAL A 70 -7.07 6.96 1.37
CA VAL A 70 -7.90 5.78 1.10
C VAL A 70 -7.52 5.16 -0.25
N ILE A 71 -7.45 5.95 -1.33
CA ILE A 71 -7.18 5.44 -2.68
C ILE A 71 -5.80 4.80 -2.75
N ILE A 72 -4.75 5.48 -2.26
CA ILE A 72 -3.39 4.94 -2.30
C ILE A 72 -3.21 3.79 -1.32
N GLY A 73 -3.82 3.87 -0.13
CA GLY A 73 -3.80 2.76 0.84
C GLY A 73 -4.43 1.50 0.27
N VAL A 74 -5.61 1.60 -0.34
CA VAL A 74 -6.28 0.50 -1.03
C VAL A 74 -5.43 -0.01 -2.20
N ALA A 75 -4.85 0.88 -3.00
CA ALA A 75 -3.97 0.54 -4.12
C ALA A 75 -2.74 -0.27 -3.67
N LEU A 76 -2.17 0.03 -2.51
CA LEU A 76 -1.05 -0.73 -1.93
C LEU A 76 -1.42 -2.18 -1.61
N THR A 77 -2.64 -2.40 -1.15
CA THR A 77 -3.12 -3.75 -0.80
C THR A 77 -3.51 -4.56 -2.03
N LEU A 78 -3.95 -3.90 -3.10
CA LEU A 78 -4.25 -4.52 -4.38
C LEU A 78 -2.97 -5.01 -5.08
N PRO A 79 -3.07 -6.00 -5.99
CA PRO A 79 -1.93 -6.48 -6.76
C PRO A 79 -1.54 -5.50 -7.90
N ILE A 80 -1.45 -4.22 -7.56
CA ILE A 80 -1.01 -3.12 -8.42
C ILE A 80 0.11 -2.36 -7.73
N SER A 81 0.96 -1.68 -8.48
CA SER A 81 2.08 -0.93 -7.90
C SER A 81 1.65 0.48 -7.50
N SER A 82 1.28 0.67 -6.22
CA SER A 82 1.03 2.00 -5.64
C SER A 82 2.23 2.94 -5.78
N ALA A 83 3.44 2.41 -5.64
CA ALA A 83 4.68 3.16 -5.85
C ALA A 83 4.81 3.70 -7.28
N ALA A 84 4.48 2.89 -8.29
CA ALA A 84 4.49 3.32 -9.69
C ALA A 84 3.41 4.37 -9.96
N ILE A 85 2.22 4.23 -9.36
CA ILE A 85 1.15 5.24 -9.45
C ILE A 85 1.63 6.57 -8.86
N CYS A 86 2.16 6.56 -7.65
CA CYS A 86 2.67 7.77 -7.01
C CYS A 86 3.82 8.41 -7.79
N ALA A 87 4.71 7.60 -8.36
CA ALA A 87 5.80 8.07 -9.21
C ALA A 87 5.30 8.73 -10.49
N SER A 88 4.34 8.11 -11.20
CA SER A 88 3.78 8.63 -12.45
C SER A 88 3.01 9.95 -12.27
N LEU A 89 2.42 10.15 -11.09
CA LEU A 89 1.70 11.37 -10.74
C LEU A 89 2.60 12.44 -10.10
N GLY A 90 3.86 12.11 -9.80
CA GLY A 90 4.75 13.01 -9.06
C GLY A 90 4.22 13.36 -7.66
N LEU A 91 3.60 12.39 -6.96
CA LEU A 91 2.86 12.64 -5.74
C LEU A 91 3.79 12.97 -4.58
N THR A 92 3.92 14.26 -4.29
CA THR A 92 4.78 14.83 -3.24
C THR A 92 3.99 15.82 -2.37
N GLY A 93 4.65 16.51 -1.46
CA GLY A 93 4.03 17.51 -0.59
C GLY A 93 3.01 16.90 0.37
N LEU A 94 1.93 17.63 0.64
CA LEU A 94 0.84 17.18 1.52
C LEU A 94 0.10 15.97 0.98
N ALA A 95 -0.11 15.88 -0.34
CA ALA A 95 -0.74 14.73 -0.97
C ALA A 95 0.13 13.47 -0.84
N GLY A 96 1.47 13.61 -0.97
CA GLY A 96 2.42 12.56 -0.67
C GLY A 96 2.37 12.11 0.79
N GLY A 97 2.24 13.05 1.73
CA GLY A 97 2.06 12.75 3.15
C GLY A 97 0.77 11.99 3.46
N ALA A 98 -0.35 12.36 2.80
CA ALA A 98 -1.61 11.64 2.89
C ALA A 98 -1.49 10.21 2.35
N ALA A 99 -0.79 10.03 1.23
CA ALA A 99 -0.54 8.71 0.64
C ALA A 99 0.26 7.81 1.59
N VAL A 100 1.34 8.34 2.19
CA VAL A 100 2.12 7.62 3.23
C VAL A 100 1.21 7.20 4.39
N ALA A 101 0.37 8.11 4.90
CA ALA A 101 -0.55 7.81 6.00
C ALA A 101 -1.52 6.67 5.65
N GLY A 102 -2.11 6.69 4.45
CA GLY A 102 -3.00 5.64 3.97
C GLY A 102 -2.30 4.29 3.81
N CYS A 103 -1.11 4.27 3.23
CA CYS A 103 -0.29 3.07 3.10
C CYS A 103 0.08 2.49 4.47
N CYS A 104 0.51 3.33 5.42
CA CYS A 104 0.80 2.91 6.79
C CYS A 104 -0.44 2.33 7.47
N ALA A 105 -1.62 2.95 7.27
CA ALA A 105 -2.87 2.47 7.85
C ALA A 105 -3.24 1.08 7.33
N GLN A 106 -3.04 0.78 6.07
CA GLN A 106 -3.28 -0.55 5.53
C GLN A 106 -2.26 -1.57 6.08
N MET A 107 -0.98 -1.25 6.06
CA MET A 107 0.08 -2.19 6.47
C MET A 107 0.04 -2.48 7.96
N VAL A 108 0.18 -1.45 8.79
CA VAL A 108 0.18 -1.58 10.25
C VAL A 108 -1.20 -2.02 10.75
N GLY A 109 -2.26 -1.54 10.10
CA GLY A 109 -3.62 -1.93 10.43
C GLY A 109 -3.85 -3.43 10.29
N PHE A 110 -3.55 -4.02 9.12
CA PHE A 110 -3.65 -5.46 8.93
C PHE A 110 -2.69 -6.24 9.84
N ALA A 111 -1.48 -5.75 10.06
CA ALA A 111 -0.50 -6.37 10.94
C ALA A 111 -1.04 -6.53 12.37
N VAL A 112 -1.60 -5.46 12.93
CA VAL A 112 -2.15 -5.45 14.29
C VAL A 112 -3.47 -6.23 14.37
N MET A 113 -4.37 -6.03 13.39
CA MET A 113 -5.67 -6.69 13.38
C MET A 113 -5.55 -8.21 13.29
N SER A 114 -4.55 -8.71 12.55
CA SER A 114 -4.29 -10.14 12.36
C SER A 114 -3.34 -10.75 13.39
N PHE A 115 -2.95 -10.01 14.43
CA PHE A 115 -1.95 -10.47 15.40
C PHE A 115 -2.37 -11.73 16.16
N ARG A 116 -3.68 -11.91 16.37
CA ARG A 116 -4.21 -13.11 17.05
C ARG A 116 -3.92 -14.39 16.26
N GLU A 117 -4.05 -14.31 14.94
CA GLU A 117 -3.91 -15.43 14.00
C GLU A 117 -2.44 -15.66 13.60
N ASN A 118 -1.68 -14.60 13.36
CA ASN A 118 -0.37 -14.67 12.70
C ASN A 118 0.82 -14.34 13.61
N ARG A 119 0.55 -13.87 14.85
CA ARG A 119 1.57 -13.51 15.84
C ARG A 119 2.64 -12.57 15.28
N TRP A 120 3.88 -12.70 15.75
CA TRP A 120 5.00 -11.85 15.37
C TRP A 120 5.39 -11.99 13.90
N GLY A 121 5.32 -13.21 13.34
CA GLY A 121 5.61 -13.44 11.92
C GLY A 121 4.69 -12.61 11.02
N GLY A 122 3.39 -12.67 11.24
CA GLY A 122 2.42 -11.87 10.51
C GLY A 122 2.53 -10.37 10.75
N LEU A 123 2.87 -9.97 11.99
CA LEU A 123 3.08 -8.54 12.29
C LEU A 123 4.24 -7.96 11.48
N VAL A 124 5.37 -8.64 11.42
CA VAL A 124 6.54 -8.19 10.66
C VAL A 124 6.29 -8.28 9.16
N ALA A 125 5.75 -9.42 8.68
CA ALA A 125 5.51 -9.64 7.26
C ALA A 125 4.54 -8.62 6.65
N GLN A 126 3.51 -8.21 7.39
CA GLN A 126 2.54 -7.22 6.92
C GLN A 126 2.96 -5.79 7.26
N GLY A 127 3.45 -5.56 8.48
CA GLY A 127 3.78 -4.22 8.96
C GLY A 127 5.02 -3.62 8.29
N ILE A 128 6.00 -4.44 7.94
CA ILE A 128 7.27 -4.01 7.30
C ILE A 128 7.37 -4.54 5.87
N GLY A 129 6.74 -5.67 5.56
CA GLY A 129 6.72 -6.25 4.22
C GLY A 129 5.62 -5.65 3.35
N THR A 130 4.41 -6.21 3.39
CA THR A 130 3.27 -5.71 2.58
C THR A 130 1.92 -6.18 3.10
N SER A 131 0.90 -5.30 3.03
CA SER A 131 -0.51 -5.66 3.28
C SER A 131 -1.10 -6.57 2.18
N MET A 132 -0.47 -6.65 1.01
CA MET A 132 -0.93 -7.48 -0.11
C MET A 132 -1.03 -8.97 0.25
N LEU A 133 -0.31 -9.43 1.28
CA LEU A 133 -0.43 -10.79 1.82
C LEU A 133 -1.86 -11.15 2.22
N GLN A 134 -2.66 -10.17 2.63
CA GLN A 134 -4.07 -10.37 2.97
C GLN A 134 -5.01 -10.44 1.76
N MET A 135 -4.50 -10.27 0.54
CA MET A 135 -5.37 -10.23 -0.64
C MET A 135 -6.18 -11.51 -0.83
N GLY A 136 -5.59 -12.67 -0.56
CA GLY A 136 -6.30 -13.95 -0.60
C GLY A 136 -7.48 -14.02 0.38
N ASN A 137 -7.30 -13.46 1.58
CA ASN A 137 -8.32 -13.39 2.61
C ASN A 137 -9.38 -12.31 2.29
N ILE A 138 -8.98 -11.17 1.72
CA ILE A 138 -9.88 -10.11 1.27
C ILE A 138 -10.84 -10.63 0.20
N VAL A 139 -10.38 -11.44 -0.75
CA VAL A 139 -11.23 -12.04 -1.77
C VAL A 139 -12.25 -13.00 -1.17
N ARG A 140 -11.91 -13.69 -0.08
CA ARG A 140 -12.83 -14.59 0.66
C ARG A 140 -13.82 -13.81 1.52
N ASN A 141 -13.36 -12.75 2.19
CA ASN A 141 -14.16 -11.89 3.05
C ASN A 141 -13.75 -10.42 2.93
N VAL A 142 -14.40 -9.68 2.03
CA VAL A 142 -14.10 -8.25 1.79
C VAL A 142 -14.24 -7.38 3.05
N ARG A 143 -15.03 -7.82 4.03
CA ARG A 143 -15.31 -7.06 5.25
C ARG A 143 -14.06 -6.84 6.12
N ILE A 144 -13.05 -7.70 6.00
CA ILE A 144 -11.78 -7.53 6.71
C ILE A 144 -10.99 -6.29 6.25
N TRP A 145 -11.32 -5.74 5.08
CA TRP A 145 -10.68 -4.54 4.55
C TRP A 145 -11.25 -3.24 5.13
N ILE A 146 -12.45 -3.29 5.71
CA ILE A 146 -13.15 -2.10 6.23
C ILE A 146 -12.34 -1.40 7.34
N PRO A 147 -11.85 -2.07 8.40
CA PRO A 147 -11.15 -1.40 9.49
C PRO A 147 -9.89 -0.62 9.05
N PRO A 148 -8.95 -1.18 8.28
CA PRO A 148 -7.77 -0.43 7.85
C PRO A 148 -8.12 0.68 6.85
N THR A 149 -9.18 0.52 6.04
CA THR A 149 -9.65 1.56 5.13
C THR A 149 -10.27 2.75 5.89
N LEU A 150 -11.06 2.48 6.94
CA LEU A 150 -11.57 3.53 7.82
C LEU A 150 -10.43 4.23 8.58
N ALA A 151 -9.44 3.47 9.04
CA ALA A 151 -8.24 4.03 9.65
C ALA A 151 -7.50 4.95 8.66
N SER A 152 -7.36 4.57 7.38
CA SER A 152 -6.80 5.43 6.33
C SER A 152 -7.58 6.74 6.19
N ALA A 153 -8.91 6.68 6.16
CA ALA A 153 -9.78 7.86 6.04
C ALA A 153 -9.64 8.83 7.21
N VAL A 154 -9.27 8.35 8.39
CA VAL A 154 -9.05 9.21 9.59
C VAL A 154 -7.60 9.70 9.65
N THR A 155 -6.61 8.84 9.38
CA THR A 155 -5.20 9.21 9.46
C THR A 155 -4.78 10.20 8.37
N GLY A 156 -5.40 10.14 7.18
CA GLY A 156 -5.16 11.08 6.08
C GLY A 156 -5.35 12.54 6.47
N PRO A 157 -6.55 12.95 6.91
CA PRO A 157 -6.79 14.32 7.38
C PRO A 157 -5.93 14.74 8.58
N ILE A 158 -5.64 13.83 9.49
CA ILE A 158 -4.74 14.11 10.62
C ILE A 158 -3.33 14.42 10.08
N ALA A 159 -2.86 13.67 9.08
CA ALA A 159 -1.58 13.93 8.44
C ALA A 159 -1.55 15.29 7.73
N THR A 160 -2.60 15.64 6.99
CA THR A 160 -2.63 16.85 6.15
C THR A 160 -2.97 18.13 6.92
N CYS A 161 -3.92 18.07 7.85
CA CYS A 161 -4.43 19.25 8.54
C CYS A 161 -3.70 19.51 9.87
N LEU A 162 -3.43 18.46 10.67
CA LEU A 162 -2.87 18.62 12.00
C LEU A 162 -1.34 18.66 11.96
N PHE A 163 -0.72 17.63 11.42
CA PHE A 163 0.74 17.51 11.37
C PHE A 163 1.36 18.18 10.14
N LYS A 164 0.54 18.49 9.13
CA LYS A 164 1.00 19.01 7.83
C LYS A 164 2.19 18.20 7.31
N LEU A 165 2.08 16.88 7.40
CA LEU A 165 3.12 15.95 7.03
C LEU A 165 3.36 16.06 5.53
N GLN A 166 4.50 16.61 5.14
CA GLN A 166 4.91 16.74 3.76
C GLN A 166 5.90 15.63 3.41
N MET A 167 5.66 14.97 2.29
CA MET A 167 6.60 14.02 1.72
C MET A 167 7.25 14.65 0.47
N ASN A 168 8.37 15.35 0.68
CA ASN A 168 9.14 16.02 -0.37
C ASN A 168 10.38 15.23 -0.80
N GLY A 169 10.40 13.93 -0.48
CA GLY A 169 11.37 12.97 -1.00
C GLY A 169 10.99 12.45 -2.39
N SER A 170 11.44 11.25 -2.70
CA SER A 170 11.07 10.60 -3.97
C SER A 170 9.57 10.28 -4.01
N PRO A 171 8.83 10.61 -5.09
CA PRO A 171 7.40 10.29 -5.23
C PRO A 171 7.08 8.79 -5.06
N VAL A 172 8.00 7.90 -5.40
CA VAL A 172 7.89 6.45 -5.17
C VAL A 172 7.60 6.14 -3.70
N SER A 173 8.25 6.87 -2.79
CA SER A 173 8.14 6.65 -1.34
C SER A 173 6.74 6.93 -0.80
N SER A 174 5.97 7.81 -1.46
CA SER A 174 4.59 8.13 -1.07
C SER A 174 3.67 6.90 -1.09
N GLY A 175 3.91 5.97 -2.02
CA GLY A 175 3.09 4.78 -2.19
C GLY A 175 3.57 3.54 -1.43
N MET A 176 4.59 3.66 -0.57
CA MET A 176 5.22 2.51 0.08
C MET A 176 4.86 2.35 1.56
N GLY A 177 4.42 3.41 2.23
CA GLY A 177 4.09 3.37 3.66
C GLY A 177 5.24 2.82 4.52
N THR A 178 4.95 1.82 5.36
CA THR A 178 5.95 1.17 6.22
C THR A 178 6.74 0.05 5.54
N CYS A 179 6.49 -0.23 4.24
CA CYS A 179 7.23 -1.23 3.48
C CYS A 179 8.73 -0.89 3.47
N GLY A 180 9.56 -1.69 4.17
CA GLY A 180 10.98 -1.43 4.35
C GLY A 180 11.30 -0.03 4.91
N PHE A 181 10.35 0.61 5.59
CA PHE A 181 10.39 2.01 6.06
C PHE A 181 10.60 3.06 4.96
N VAL A 182 10.33 2.70 3.69
CA VAL A 182 10.59 3.58 2.54
C VAL A 182 9.76 4.87 2.62
N GLY A 183 8.51 4.81 3.09
CA GLY A 183 7.68 6.00 3.29
C GLY A 183 8.30 6.97 4.31
N GLN A 184 8.76 6.46 5.45
CA GLN A 184 9.38 7.25 6.52
C GLN A 184 10.72 7.83 6.09
N ILE A 185 11.54 7.03 5.38
CA ILE A 185 12.80 7.50 4.79
C ILE A 185 12.52 8.59 3.75
N GLY A 186 11.46 8.44 2.94
CA GLY A 186 11.02 9.45 1.97
C GLY A 186 10.62 10.78 2.62
N VAL A 187 9.89 10.74 3.73
CA VAL A 187 9.55 11.93 4.51
C VAL A 187 10.80 12.58 5.10
N TYR A 188 11.69 11.78 5.70
CA TYR A 188 12.93 12.28 6.29
C TYR A 188 13.85 12.91 5.25
N THR A 189 14.05 12.27 4.10
CA THR A 189 14.85 12.84 3.00
C THR A 189 14.20 14.11 2.45
N GLY A 190 12.86 14.17 2.43
CA GLY A 190 12.12 15.38 2.11
C GLY A 190 12.44 16.53 3.05
N TRP A 191 12.45 16.29 4.36
CA TRP A 191 12.83 17.31 5.36
C TRP A 191 14.27 17.81 5.18
N LEU A 192 15.20 16.91 4.83
CA LEU A 192 16.58 17.31 4.53
C LEU A 192 16.67 18.19 3.29
N ASN A 193 15.92 17.88 2.24
CA ASN A 193 15.81 18.69 1.03
C ASN A 193 15.20 20.06 1.33
N ASP A 194 14.16 20.12 2.16
CA ASP A 194 13.50 21.37 2.57
C ASP A 194 14.43 22.27 3.39
N ILE A 195 15.28 21.68 4.23
CA ILE A 195 16.32 22.43 4.96
C ILE A 195 17.39 22.94 4.00
N ALA A 196 17.87 22.10 3.08
CA ALA A 196 18.88 22.47 2.11
C ALA A 196 18.40 23.60 1.15
N SER A 197 17.12 23.63 0.83
CA SER A 197 16.48 24.69 0.02
C SER A 197 16.09 25.93 0.82
N GLY A 198 16.25 25.92 2.15
CA GLY A 198 15.87 27.02 3.04
C GLY A 198 14.36 27.15 3.30
N THR A 199 13.57 26.20 2.83
CA THR A 199 12.10 26.17 3.03
C THR A 199 11.73 25.79 4.48
N LYS A 200 12.57 25.01 5.14
CA LYS A 200 12.43 24.58 6.53
C LYS A 200 13.68 24.90 7.32
N ALA A 201 13.52 25.50 8.50
CA ALA A 201 14.67 25.90 9.32
C ALA A 201 15.37 24.72 10.00
N ALA A 202 14.58 23.77 10.55
CA ALA A 202 15.08 22.58 11.24
C ALA A 202 13.99 21.52 11.37
N ILE A 203 14.39 20.27 11.60
CA ILE A 203 13.46 19.18 11.95
C ILE A 203 13.10 19.32 13.44
N THR A 204 11.83 19.43 13.73
CA THR A 204 11.33 19.61 15.10
C THR A 204 10.91 18.29 15.72
N GLY A 205 10.81 18.25 17.06
CA GLY A 205 10.23 17.10 17.77
C GLY A 205 8.77 16.82 17.35
N PHE A 206 8.03 17.85 16.93
CA PHE A 206 6.67 17.72 16.43
C PHE A 206 6.62 16.98 15.08
N ASP A 207 7.60 17.18 14.20
CA ASP A 207 7.68 16.43 12.93
C ASP A 207 7.89 14.94 13.19
N TRP A 208 8.81 14.59 14.11
CA TRP A 208 9.04 13.20 14.50
C TRP A 208 7.83 12.57 15.19
N LEU A 209 7.18 13.32 16.08
CA LEU A 209 5.94 12.87 16.71
C LEU A 209 4.87 12.58 15.67
N GLY A 210 4.68 13.49 14.72
CA GLY A 210 3.73 13.32 13.60
C GLY A 210 4.05 12.09 12.77
N LEU A 211 5.31 11.90 12.39
CA LEU A 211 5.74 10.77 11.60
C LEU A 211 5.48 9.43 12.32
N ILE A 212 5.83 9.32 13.59
CA ILE A 212 5.64 8.10 14.38
C ILE A 212 4.16 7.83 14.62
N LEU A 213 3.38 8.84 15.02
CA LEU A 213 1.95 8.70 15.27
C LEU A 213 1.20 8.26 14.01
N ILE A 214 1.45 8.92 12.88
CA ILE A 214 0.76 8.63 11.62
C ILE A 214 1.20 7.31 11.03
N SER A 215 2.48 6.95 11.16
CA SER A 215 2.98 5.72 10.55
C SER A 215 2.64 4.46 11.35
N PHE A 216 2.58 4.54 12.69
CA PHE A 216 2.48 3.34 13.52
C PHE A 216 1.34 3.39 14.53
N VAL A 217 1.27 4.42 15.37
CA VAL A 217 0.38 4.42 16.53
C VAL A 217 -1.08 4.58 16.12
N LEU A 218 -1.41 5.61 15.34
CA LEU A 218 -2.78 5.85 14.87
C LEU A 218 -3.31 4.70 14.01
N PRO A 219 -2.59 4.20 12.99
CA PRO A 219 -3.00 3.01 12.25
C PRO A 219 -3.30 1.81 13.14
N ALA A 220 -2.43 1.49 14.09
CA ALA A 220 -2.60 0.37 14.99
C ALA A 220 -3.86 0.50 15.85
N VAL A 221 -4.00 1.65 16.53
CA VAL A 221 -5.10 1.91 17.46
C VAL A 221 -6.44 2.01 16.72
N LEU A 222 -6.50 2.81 15.65
CA LEU A 222 -7.75 3.02 14.91
C LEU A 222 -8.24 1.73 14.24
N THR A 223 -7.35 0.98 13.60
CA THR A 223 -7.75 -0.28 12.96
C THR A 223 -8.22 -1.28 14.01
N TRP A 224 -7.54 -1.38 15.15
CA TRP A 224 -7.98 -2.24 16.23
C TRP A 224 -9.35 -1.84 16.78
N LEU A 225 -9.58 -0.54 17.01
CA LEU A 225 -10.87 -0.02 17.46
C LEU A 225 -11.99 -0.30 16.45
N PHE A 226 -11.75 -0.10 15.16
CA PHE A 226 -12.74 -0.37 14.11
C PHE A 226 -12.97 -1.87 13.89
N ALA A 227 -11.99 -2.71 14.19
CA ALA A 227 -12.14 -4.15 14.07
C ALA A 227 -13.03 -4.76 15.19
N ILE A 228 -13.07 -4.15 16.38
CA ILE A 228 -13.86 -4.65 17.52
C ILE A 228 -15.35 -4.81 17.16
N PRO A 229 -16.08 -3.76 16.70
CA PRO A 229 -17.48 -3.91 16.37
C PRO A 229 -17.73 -4.91 15.24
N LEU A 230 -16.87 -4.97 14.22
CA LEU A 230 -17.01 -5.90 13.11
C LEU A 230 -16.81 -7.37 13.56
N ARG A 231 -15.90 -7.61 14.52
CA ARG A 231 -15.75 -8.93 15.14
C ARG A 231 -16.97 -9.28 15.99
N ASN A 232 -17.48 -8.34 16.80
CA ASN A 232 -18.67 -8.55 17.64
C ASN A 232 -19.94 -8.82 16.80
N TRP A 233 -20.07 -8.22 15.63
CA TRP A 233 -21.17 -8.48 14.69
C TRP A 233 -20.97 -9.77 13.88
N GLY A 234 -19.86 -10.49 14.08
CA GLY A 234 -19.55 -11.71 13.34
C GLY A 234 -19.20 -11.50 11.87
N TRP A 235 -18.92 -10.27 11.46
CA TRP A 235 -18.49 -9.94 10.10
C TRP A 235 -17.05 -10.37 9.84
N ILE A 236 -16.23 -10.35 10.86
CA ILE A 236 -14.84 -10.84 10.85
C ILE A 236 -14.77 -11.99 11.84
N LYS A 237 -14.51 -13.18 11.37
CA LYS A 237 -14.40 -14.39 12.19
C LYS A 237 -12.96 -14.72 12.50
N ASP A 238 -12.74 -15.50 13.56
CA ASP A 238 -11.42 -16.04 13.86
C ASP A 238 -10.96 -16.96 12.72
N GLY A 239 -9.75 -16.70 12.21
CA GLY A 239 -9.19 -17.39 11.06
C GLY A 239 -9.32 -16.64 9.73
N ASP A 240 -10.20 -15.64 9.59
CA ASP A 240 -10.37 -14.87 8.35
C ASP A 240 -9.11 -14.10 7.93
N LEU A 241 -8.21 -13.83 8.88
CA LEU A 241 -6.97 -13.09 8.67
C LEU A 241 -5.72 -13.98 8.70
N LYS A 242 -5.90 -15.31 8.81
CA LYS A 242 -4.78 -16.25 8.86
C LYS A 242 -4.00 -16.23 7.55
N LEU A 243 -2.69 -16.12 7.67
CA LEU A 243 -1.74 -16.23 6.55
C LEU A 243 -1.07 -17.60 6.57
N ASP A 244 -0.82 -18.15 5.40
CA ASP A 244 0.03 -19.31 5.20
C ASP A 244 1.47 -18.80 5.03
N LEU A 245 2.16 -18.60 6.16
CA LEU A 245 3.54 -18.08 6.25
C LEU A 245 4.52 -19.21 6.42
#